data_5fab1897eac79a277c264368a5c4e664
#
_entry.id   5fab1897eac79a277c264368a5c4e664
#
_cell.length_a   1.000
_cell.length_b   1.000
_cell.length_c   1.000
_cell.angle_alpha   90.00
_cell.angle_beta   90.00
_cell.angle_gamma   90.00
#
_symmetry.space_group_name_H-M   'P 1'
#
loop_
_entity.id
_entity.type
_entity.pdbx_description
1 polymer ?
#
loop_
_entity_poly.entity_id
_entity_poly.type
_entity_poly.pdbx_seq_one_letter_code
_entity_poly.pdbx_strand_id
1 'polypeptide(L)'
;MAITEQQLKEHIFRLVYVIRNAANYESLSKYQGTFTQNYWIMIQNNFFDFVILEWCKIFGTDSEPTHWKNLVDDHVSFRAKLLARVKSNETDWKDYWEYMITYRNNLISHHQKDPSVTHHPDFDKGIEASYYYYEYLIKKLRGLGNTQYPDNLKDYYDRHLEQAIRFSETAYNSTKDIKENVY
;
A
#
# COMPACT_ATOMS: atom_id res chain seq x y z
N MET A 1 6.75 -21.90 -16.41
CA MET A 1 5.61 -22.54 -15.69
C MET A 1 4.39 -21.70 -15.99
N ALA A 2 3.22 -22.30 -16.27
CA ALA A 2 2.01 -21.50 -16.53
C ALA A 2 1.55 -20.80 -15.24
N ILE A 3 1.18 -19.52 -15.36
CA ILE A 3 0.65 -18.73 -14.24
C ILE A 3 -0.73 -19.27 -13.88
N THR A 4 -0.95 -19.59 -12.61
CA THR A 4 -2.22 -20.13 -12.13
C THR A 4 -3.18 -19.02 -11.72
N GLU A 5 -4.48 -19.28 -11.76
CA GLU A 5 -5.51 -18.36 -11.24
C GLU A 5 -5.29 -18.01 -9.77
N GLN A 6 -4.84 -18.98 -8.96
CA GLN A 6 -4.58 -18.79 -7.54
C GLN A 6 -3.43 -17.77 -7.29
N GLN A 7 -2.37 -17.84 -8.09
CA GLN A 7 -1.28 -16.87 -7.99
C GLN A 7 -1.73 -15.45 -8.36
N LEU A 8 -2.56 -15.31 -9.42
CA LEU A 8 -3.14 -14.01 -9.78
C LEU A 8 -4.00 -13.44 -8.64
N LYS A 9 -4.86 -14.28 -8.04
CA LYS A 9 -5.72 -13.88 -6.92
C LYS A 9 -4.92 -13.44 -5.71
N GLU A 10 -3.83 -14.12 -5.38
CA GLU A 10 -2.97 -13.77 -4.25
C GLU A 10 -2.36 -12.37 -4.41
N HIS A 11 -1.82 -12.07 -5.59
CA HIS A 11 -1.25 -10.75 -5.85
C HIS A 11 -2.32 -9.65 -5.88
N ILE A 12 -3.47 -9.91 -6.53
CA ILE A 12 -4.61 -8.99 -6.55
C ILE A 12 -5.09 -8.69 -5.13
N PHE A 13 -5.22 -9.71 -4.30
CA PHE A 13 -5.64 -9.56 -2.91
C PHE A 13 -4.71 -8.65 -2.11
N ARG A 14 -3.38 -8.82 -2.27
CA ARG A 14 -2.38 -7.94 -1.62
C ARG A 14 -2.52 -6.49 -2.09
N LEU A 15 -2.70 -6.26 -3.40
CA LEU A 15 -2.91 -4.91 -3.93
C LEU A 15 -4.18 -4.27 -3.38
N VAL A 16 -5.27 -5.04 -3.26
CA VAL A 16 -6.50 -4.55 -2.61
C VAL A 16 -6.25 -4.20 -1.14
N TYR A 17 -5.43 -4.97 -0.42
CA TYR A 17 -5.06 -4.66 0.96
C TYR A 17 -4.22 -3.40 1.07
N VAL A 18 -3.22 -3.21 0.19
CA VAL A 18 -2.43 -1.97 0.11
C VAL A 18 -3.37 -0.77 -0.02
N ILE A 19 -4.27 -0.81 -0.99
CA ILE A 19 -5.16 0.31 -1.32
C ILE A 19 -6.19 0.59 -0.21
N ARG A 20 -6.75 -0.45 0.42
CA ARG A 20 -7.68 -0.27 1.55
C ARG A 20 -7.01 0.37 2.76
N ASN A 21 -5.81 -0.08 3.10
CA ASN A 21 -5.08 0.49 4.23
C ASN A 21 -4.58 1.91 3.92
N ALA A 22 -4.19 2.21 2.68
CA ALA A 22 -3.86 3.57 2.26
C ALA A 22 -5.08 4.51 2.39
N ALA A 23 -6.26 4.07 1.98
CA ALA A 23 -7.50 4.85 2.15
C ALA A 23 -7.87 5.06 3.63
N ASN A 24 -7.69 4.03 4.48
CA ASN A 24 -7.91 4.15 5.92
C ASN A 24 -6.91 5.13 6.56
N TYR A 25 -5.64 5.06 6.18
CA TYR A 25 -4.63 6.02 6.61
C TYR A 25 -5.02 7.45 6.22
N GLU A 26 -5.36 7.66 4.95
CA GLU A 26 -5.77 8.97 4.41
C GLU A 26 -7.03 9.50 5.10
N SER A 27 -7.98 8.64 5.45
CA SER A 27 -9.21 9.04 6.15
C SER A 27 -8.96 9.68 7.51
N LEU A 28 -7.80 9.41 8.13
CA LEU A 28 -7.36 9.98 9.41
C LEU A 28 -6.42 11.17 9.25
N SER A 29 -5.91 11.45 8.04
CA SER A 29 -4.91 12.49 7.79
C SER A 29 -5.38 13.90 8.20
N LYS A 30 -6.68 14.18 8.03
CA LYS A 30 -7.28 15.47 8.47
C LYS A 30 -7.20 15.72 9.98
N TYR A 31 -6.98 14.69 10.77
CA TYR A 31 -6.83 14.79 12.23
C TYR A 31 -5.37 14.76 12.68
N GLN A 32 -4.44 14.61 11.75
CA GLN A 32 -3.01 14.55 12.05
C GLN A 32 -2.58 15.83 12.79
N GLY A 33 -1.83 15.65 13.90
CA GLY A 33 -1.43 16.75 14.78
C GLY A 33 -2.51 17.22 15.76
N THR A 34 -3.75 16.71 15.66
CA THR A 34 -4.82 17.00 16.62
C THR A 34 -5.10 15.82 17.57
N PHE A 35 -4.54 14.66 17.31
CA PHE A 35 -4.69 13.51 18.19
C PHE A 35 -4.07 13.78 19.56
N THR A 36 -4.89 13.71 20.60
CA THR A 36 -4.47 13.77 22.01
C THR A 36 -4.34 12.38 22.64
N GLN A 37 -4.77 11.36 21.92
CA GLN A 37 -4.79 9.96 22.36
C GLN A 37 -3.80 9.14 21.54
N ASN A 38 -2.96 8.35 22.23
CA ASN A 38 -2.03 7.42 21.59
C ASN A 38 -2.77 6.35 20.77
N TYR A 39 -4.00 5.99 21.17
CA TYR A 39 -4.85 5.05 20.43
C TYR A 39 -5.01 5.44 18.96
N TRP A 40 -5.35 6.71 18.68
CA TRP A 40 -5.55 7.16 17.29
C TRP A 40 -4.25 7.28 16.51
N ILE A 41 -3.17 7.74 17.17
CA ILE A 41 -1.82 7.76 16.57
C ILE A 41 -1.39 6.36 16.18
N MET A 42 -1.59 5.38 17.07
CA MET A 42 -1.22 3.99 16.82
C MET A 42 -2.06 3.37 15.69
N ILE A 43 -3.36 3.64 15.64
CA ILE A 43 -4.22 3.16 14.55
C ILE A 43 -3.76 3.71 13.20
N GLN A 44 -3.50 5.01 13.11
CA GLN A 44 -3.02 5.65 11.87
C GLN A 44 -1.70 5.05 11.41
N ASN A 45 -0.73 4.92 12.33
CA ASN A 45 0.57 4.33 12.04
C ASN A 45 0.43 2.87 11.58
N ASN A 46 -0.42 2.06 12.23
CA ASN A 46 -0.64 0.67 11.85
C ASN A 46 -1.19 0.52 10.43
N PHE A 47 -2.10 1.41 9.99
CA PHE A 47 -2.56 1.39 8.61
C PHE A 47 -1.42 1.66 7.64
N PHE A 48 -0.57 2.64 7.94
CA PHE A 48 0.56 2.98 7.07
C PHE A 48 1.61 1.86 7.04
N ASP A 49 2.00 1.35 8.19
CA ASP A 49 2.95 0.25 8.30
C ASP A 49 2.49 -0.98 7.51
N PHE A 50 1.19 -1.28 7.58
CA PHE A 50 0.62 -2.39 6.82
C PHE A 50 0.65 -2.15 5.30
N VAL A 51 0.42 -0.91 4.84
CA VAL A 51 0.59 -0.51 3.44
C VAL A 51 1.99 -0.83 2.97
N ILE A 52 3.02 -0.39 3.72
CA ILE A 52 4.43 -0.60 3.35
C ILE A 52 4.80 -2.08 3.36
N LEU A 53 4.36 -2.82 4.37
CA LEU A 53 4.60 -4.27 4.46
C LEU A 53 4.06 -5.02 3.24
N GLU A 54 2.80 -4.79 2.87
CA GLU A 54 2.18 -5.49 1.74
C GLU A 54 2.74 -5.02 0.39
N TRP A 55 3.03 -3.72 0.24
CA TRP A 55 3.68 -3.20 -0.94
C TRP A 55 5.07 -3.81 -1.15
N CYS A 56 5.88 -3.92 -0.10
CA CYS A 56 7.20 -4.53 -0.16
C CYS A 56 7.19 -6.02 -0.51
N LYS A 57 6.11 -6.76 -0.23
CA LYS A 57 5.96 -8.15 -0.69
C LYS A 57 5.79 -8.24 -2.22
N ILE A 58 5.30 -7.17 -2.85
CA ILE A 58 5.07 -7.12 -4.30
C ILE A 58 6.23 -6.45 -5.03
N PHE A 59 6.70 -5.32 -4.54
CA PHE A 59 7.69 -4.48 -5.21
C PHE A 59 9.05 -4.46 -4.50
N GLY A 60 9.21 -5.18 -3.40
CA GLY A 60 10.41 -5.19 -2.60
C GLY A 60 11.55 -6.02 -3.20
N THR A 61 12.04 -7.01 -2.46
CA THR A 61 13.15 -7.85 -2.91
C THR A 61 12.69 -8.96 -3.85
N ASP A 62 13.51 -9.27 -4.86
CA ASP A 62 13.21 -10.32 -5.87
C ASP A 62 13.02 -11.72 -5.25
N SER A 63 13.45 -11.93 -4.00
CA SER A 63 13.28 -13.19 -3.28
C SER A 63 11.88 -13.38 -2.67
N GLU A 64 11.05 -12.33 -2.67
CA GLU A 64 9.68 -12.45 -2.16
C GLU A 64 8.83 -13.36 -3.08
N PRO A 65 8.12 -14.36 -2.53
CA PRO A 65 7.30 -15.27 -3.33
C PRO A 65 6.21 -14.55 -4.15
N THR A 66 5.76 -13.41 -3.67
CA THR A 66 4.74 -12.57 -4.31
C THR A 66 5.33 -11.36 -5.04
N HIS A 67 6.63 -11.38 -5.35
CA HIS A 67 7.24 -10.31 -6.14
C HIS A 67 6.64 -10.25 -7.55
N TRP A 68 6.38 -9.03 -8.08
CA TRP A 68 5.70 -8.83 -9.36
C TRP A 68 6.35 -9.56 -10.55
N LYS A 69 7.67 -9.75 -10.53
CA LYS A 69 8.41 -10.48 -11.57
C LYS A 69 7.96 -11.93 -11.74
N ASN A 70 7.35 -12.53 -10.71
CA ASN A 70 6.89 -13.91 -10.77
C ASN A 70 5.67 -14.09 -11.69
N LEU A 71 4.90 -13.02 -11.98
CA LEU A 71 3.69 -13.07 -12.80
C LEU A 71 3.77 -12.21 -14.07
N VAL A 72 4.88 -11.52 -14.28
CA VAL A 72 5.10 -10.68 -15.47
C VAL A 72 6.09 -11.36 -16.39
N ASP A 73 5.72 -11.55 -17.66
CA ASP A 73 6.56 -12.27 -18.63
C ASP A 73 7.69 -11.36 -19.18
N ASP A 74 7.37 -10.12 -19.53
CA ASP A 74 8.31 -9.12 -20.05
C ASP A 74 8.62 -8.07 -18.98
N HIS A 75 9.63 -8.34 -18.16
CA HIS A 75 10.05 -7.47 -17.06
C HIS A 75 10.54 -6.11 -17.54
N VAL A 76 11.22 -6.06 -18.70
CA VAL A 76 11.81 -4.82 -19.24
C VAL A 76 10.70 -3.88 -19.68
N SER A 77 9.76 -4.36 -20.50
CA SER A 77 8.64 -3.55 -20.96
C SER A 77 7.71 -3.15 -19.81
N PHE A 78 7.45 -4.07 -18.86
CA PHE A 78 6.65 -3.77 -17.68
C PHE A 78 7.28 -2.66 -16.85
N ARG A 79 8.59 -2.76 -16.56
CA ARG A 79 9.34 -1.77 -15.80
C ARG A 79 9.32 -0.40 -16.45
N ALA A 80 9.58 -0.32 -17.75
CA ALA A 80 9.55 0.95 -18.48
C ALA A 80 8.17 1.64 -18.40
N LYS A 81 7.08 0.87 -18.56
CA LYS A 81 5.72 1.39 -18.46
C LYS A 81 5.34 1.77 -17.02
N LEU A 82 5.81 1.02 -16.04
CA LEU A 82 5.65 1.36 -14.63
C LEU A 82 6.28 2.71 -14.32
N LEU A 83 7.53 2.92 -14.73
CA LEU A 83 8.25 4.18 -14.52
C LEU A 83 7.55 5.36 -15.18
N ALA A 84 7.07 5.18 -16.40
CA ALA A 84 6.27 6.19 -17.09
C ALA A 84 4.98 6.52 -16.32
N ARG A 85 4.29 5.51 -15.78
CA ARG A 85 3.05 5.69 -14.99
C ARG A 85 3.29 6.47 -13.72
N VAL A 86 4.34 6.15 -12.97
CA VAL A 86 4.71 6.83 -11.71
C VAL A 86 5.50 8.12 -11.94
N LYS A 87 5.68 8.54 -13.18
CA LYS A 87 6.44 9.74 -13.59
C LYS A 87 7.84 9.79 -12.97
N SER A 88 8.56 8.67 -13.05
CA SER A 88 9.88 8.50 -12.45
C SER A 88 10.88 7.97 -13.48
N ASN A 89 12.17 8.13 -13.22
CA ASN A 89 13.25 7.46 -13.93
C ASN A 89 13.82 6.31 -13.07
N GLU A 90 14.79 5.56 -13.58
CA GLU A 90 15.37 4.41 -12.88
C GLU A 90 16.09 4.84 -11.58
N THR A 91 16.77 5.97 -11.57
CA THR A 91 17.48 6.47 -10.39
C THR A 91 16.50 6.88 -9.29
N ASP A 92 15.55 7.75 -9.62
CA ASP A 92 14.56 8.24 -8.65
C ASP A 92 13.66 7.11 -8.11
N TRP A 93 13.37 6.12 -8.97
CA TRP A 93 12.64 4.94 -8.50
C TRP A 93 13.47 4.07 -7.58
N LYS A 94 14.77 3.91 -7.87
CA LYS A 94 15.67 3.14 -7.03
C LYS A 94 15.78 3.78 -5.64
N ASP A 95 15.97 5.09 -5.57
CA ASP A 95 16.05 5.84 -4.31
C ASP A 95 14.75 5.71 -3.51
N TYR A 96 13.59 5.84 -4.19
CA TYR A 96 12.28 5.61 -3.60
C TYR A 96 12.14 4.19 -3.05
N TRP A 97 12.50 3.18 -3.84
CA TRP A 97 12.45 1.78 -3.45
C TRP A 97 13.36 1.47 -2.26
N GLU A 98 14.60 1.98 -2.27
CA GLU A 98 15.55 1.81 -1.16
C GLU A 98 15.02 2.43 0.13
N TYR A 99 14.39 3.60 0.04
CA TYR A 99 13.76 4.23 1.20
C TYR A 99 12.61 3.40 1.77
N MET A 100 11.75 2.85 0.91
CA MET A 100 10.64 1.98 1.33
C MET A 100 11.13 0.70 2.03
N ILE A 101 12.17 0.06 1.48
CA ILE A 101 12.77 -1.13 2.09
C ILE A 101 13.42 -0.80 3.43
N THR A 102 14.13 0.31 3.51
CA THR A 102 14.78 0.78 4.74
C THR A 102 13.75 1.08 5.81
N TYR A 103 12.66 1.77 5.47
CA TYR A 103 11.54 2.03 6.38
C TYR A 103 10.96 0.72 6.92
N ARG A 104 10.61 -0.23 6.02
CA ARG A 104 10.10 -1.54 6.44
C ARG A 104 11.05 -2.24 7.41
N ASN A 105 12.33 -2.31 7.08
CA ASN A 105 13.29 -3.07 7.86
C ASN A 105 13.53 -2.44 9.24
N ASN A 106 13.70 -1.13 9.29
CA ASN A 106 14.12 -0.45 10.51
C ASN A 106 12.98 -0.15 11.48
N LEU A 107 11.83 0.27 10.98
CA LEU A 107 10.73 0.72 11.83
C LEU A 107 9.68 -0.37 12.06
N ILE A 108 9.39 -1.17 11.04
CA ILE A 108 8.29 -2.12 11.12
C ILE A 108 8.78 -3.49 11.59
N SER A 109 9.89 -4.00 11.03
CA SER A 109 10.31 -5.39 11.25
C SER A 109 11.29 -5.58 12.40
N HIS A 110 12.16 -4.62 12.68
CA HIS A 110 13.28 -4.81 13.60
C HIS A 110 13.37 -3.80 14.74
N HIS A 111 12.51 -2.79 14.81
CA HIS A 111 12.58 -1.68 15.76
C HIS A 111 14.00 -1.03 15.87
N GLN A 112 14.83 -1.21 14.85
CA GLN A 112 16.11 -0.56 14.77
C GLN A 112 15.85 0.90 14.39
N LYS A 113 16.19 1.80 15.30
CA LYS A 113 16.12 3.24 15.04
C LYS A 113 17.29 3.64 14.15
N ASP A 114 17.13 3.52 12.85
CA ASP A 114 18.00 4.25 11.93
C ASP A 114 17.63 5.73 12.03
N PRO A 115 18.55 6.60 12.50
CA PRO A 115 18.26 8.03 12.64
C PRO A 115 17.94 8.72 11.31
N SER A 116 18.22 8.09 10.16
CA SER A 116 17.88 8.63 8.84
C SER A 116 16.41 8.49 8.48
N VAL A 117 15.66 7.59 9.15
CA VAL A 117 14.23 7.36 8.90
C VAL A 117 13.40 8.04 9.98
N THR A 118 13.09 9.32 9.76
CA THR A 118 12.37 10.15 10.74
C THR A 118 10.91 10.37 10.41
N HIS A 119 10.48 10.08 9.20
CA HIS A 119 9.12 10.36 8.72
C HIS A 119 8.58 9.18 7.89
N HIS A 120 7.25 9.10 7.80
CA HIS A 120 6.59 8.20 6.87
C HIS A 120 6.99 8.54 5.43
N PRO A 121 7.29 7.54 4.57
CA PRO A 121 7.52 7.78 3.15
C PRO A 121 6.30 8.40 2.49
N ASP A 122 6.52 9.26 1.49
CA ASP A 122 5.48 9.59 0.52
C ASP A 122 5.10 8.32 -0.25
N PHE A 123 3.82 7.98 -0.24
CA PHE A 123 3.33 6.73 -0.83
C PHE A 123 2.61 6.90 -2.18
N ASP A 124 2.54 8.09 -2.75
CA ASP A 124 1.83 8.36 -4.01
C ASP A 124 2.36 7.51 -5.17
N LYS A 125 3.68 7.40 -5.30
CA LYS A 125 4.30 6.51 -6.30
C LYS A 125 3.95 5.04 -6.05
N GLY A 126 3.84 4.62 -4.80
CA GLY A 126 3.46 3.26 -4.41
C GLY A 126 2.02 2.94 -4.78
N ILE A 127 1.10 3.91 -4.61
CA ILE A 127 -0.31 3.81 -5.03
C ILE A 127 -0.39 3.66 -6.56
N GLU A 128 0.25 4.54 -7.32
CA GLU A 128 0.23 4.48 -8.79
C GLU A 128 0.87 3.19 -9.34
N ALA A 129 1.95 2.71 -8.72
CA ALA A 129 2.55 1.43 -9.05
C ALA A 129 1.59 0.27 -8.80
N SER A 130 0.83 0.33 -7.69
CA SER A 130 -0.17 -0.67 -7.33
C SER A 130 -1.34 -0.69 -8.33
N TYR A 131 -1.81 0.48 -8.77
CA TYR A 131 -2.85 0.57 -9.81
C TYR A 131 -2.36 -0.02 -11.13
N TYR A 132 -1.15 0.34 -11.56
CA TYR A 132 -0.58 -0.16 -12.81
C TYR A 132 -0.43 -1.69 -12.81
N TYR A 133 0.09 -2.26 -11.71
CA TYR A 133 0.24 -3.70 -11.62
C TYR A 133 -1.12 -4.41 -11.52
N TYR A 134 -2.07 -3.84 -10.82
CA TYR A 134 -3.44 -4.36 -10.76
C TYR A 134 -4.08 -4.43 -12.15
N GLU A 135 -3.97 -3.37 -12.95
CA GLU A 135 -4.47 -3.34 -14.35
C GLU A 135 -3.88 -4.47 -15.19
N TYR A 136 -2.60 -4.81 -14.98
CA TYR A 136 -1.96 -5.92 -15.64
C TYR A 136 -2.54 -7.28 -15.20
N LEU A 137 -2.70 -7.50 -13.91
CA LEU A 137 -3.19 -8.75 -13.34
C LEU A 137 -4.67 -8.99 -13.63
N ILE A 138 -5.50 -7.96 -13.51
CA ILE A 138 -6.95 -8.09 -13.70
C ILE A 138 -7.28 -8.49 -15.14
N LYS A 139 -6.53 -8.00 -16.13
CA LYS A 139 -6.68 -8.43 -17.53
C LYS A 139 -6.44 -9.93 -17.70
N LYS A 140 -5.37 -10.45 -17.07
CA LYS A 140 -5.08 -11.90 -17.09
C LYS A 140 -6.19 -12.69 -16.41
N LEU A 141 -6.66 -12.23 -15.25
CA LEU A 141 -7.71 -12.90 -14.49
C LEU A 141 -9.06 -12.89 -15.24
N ARG A 142 -9.40 -11.78 -15.91
CA ARG A 142 -10.59 -11.71 -16.79
C ARG A 142 -10.50 -12.68 -17.97
N GLY A 143 -9.31 -12.87 -18.52
CA GLY A 143 -9.07 -13.88 -19.57
C GLY A 143 -9.36 -15.33 -19.11
N LEU A 144 -9.33 -15.58 -17.79
CA LEU A 144 -9.72 -16.87 -17.18
C LEU A 144 -11.21 -16.94 -16.78
N GLY A 145 -12.01 -15.92 -17.10
CA GLY A 145 -13.44 -15.85 -16.78
C GLY A 145 -13.77 -15.42 -15.34
N ASN A 146 -12.79 -15.04 -14.54
CA ASN A 146 -13.03 -14.63 -13.15
C ASN A 146 -13.41 -13.15 -13.05
N THR A 147 -14.55 -12.86 -12.39
CA THR A 147 -15.12 -11.51 -12.24
C THR A 147 -15.25 -11.04 -10.77
N GLN A 148 -14.63 -11.73 -9.82
CA GLN A 148 -14.80 -11.48 -8.39
C GLN A 148 -14.23 -10.15 -7.89
N TYR A 149 -13.23 -9.59 -8.58
CA TYR A 149 -12.52 -8.39 -8.14
C TYR A 149 -12.97 -7.15 -8.92
N PRO A 150 -12.79 -5.93 -8.38
CA PRO A 150 -13.08 -4.69 -9.08
C PRO A 150 -12.35 -4.61 -10.43
N ASP A 151 -12.97 -4.01 -11.44
CA ASP A 151 -12.30 -3.79 -12.73
C ASP A 151 -11.25 -2.68 -12.65
N ASN A 152 -11.47 -1.70 -11.77
CA ASN A 152 -10.59 -0.55 -11.57
C ASN A 152 -10.27 -0.39 -10.07
N LEU A 153 -8.98 -0.49 -9.74
CA LEU A 153 -8.55 -0.39 -8.34
C LEU A 153 -8.59 1.06 -7.83
N LYS A 154 -8.45 2.05 -8.71
CA LYS A 154 -8.58 3.47 -8.33
C LYS A 154 -10.03 3.80 -7.95
N ASP A 155 -11.01 3.40 -8.76
CA ASP A 155 -12.43 3.59 -8.43
C ASP A 155 -12.82 2.86 -7.13
N TYR A 156 -12.18 1.72 -6.88
CA TYR A 156 -12.34 1.00 -5.62
C TYR A 156 -11.76 1.79 -4.44
N TYR A 157 -10.56 2.37 -4.60
CA TYR A 157 -9.95 3.26 -3.60
C TYR A 157 -10.84 4.43 -3.26
N ASP A 158 -11.32 5.17 -4.28
CA ASP A 158 -12.12 6.37 -4.10
C ASP A 158 -13.41 6.06 -3.29
N ARG A 159 -14.12 4.99 -3.63
CA ARG A 159 -15.31 4.54 -2.89
C ARG A 159 -14.99 4.08 -1.47
N HIS A 160 -13.87 3.38 -1.29
CA HIS A 160 -13.45 2.93 0.04
C HIS A 160 -13.04 4.10 0.91
N LEU A 161 -12.34 5.10 0.36
CA LEU A 161 -11.95 6.32 1.07
C LEU A 161 -13.17 7.10 1.56
N GLU A 162 -14.20 7.27 0.73
CA GLU A 162 -15.44 7.92 1.15
C GLU A 162 -16.09 7.23 2.37
N GLN A 163 -16.10 5.90 2.37
CA GLN A 163 -16.62 5.12 3.51
C GLN A 163 -15.72 5.25 4.74
N ALA A 164 -14.40 5.12 4.54
CA ALA A 164 -13.41 5.24 5.61
C ALA A 164 -13.47 6.62 6.29
N ILE A 165 -13.65 7.70 5.53
CA ILE A 165 -13.84 9.06 6.08
C ILE A 165 -15.04 9.11 7.02
N ARG A 166 -16.19 8.55 6.61
CA ARG A 166 -17.40 8.54 7.45
C ARG A 166 -17.20 7.76 8.74
N PHE A 167 -16.56 6.58 8.66
CA PHE A 167 -16.29 5.76 9.84
C PHE A 167 -15.29 6.44 10.78
N SER A 168 -14.18 6.93 10.23
CA SER A 168 -13.13 7.62 11.00
C SER A 168 -13.70 8.87 11.69
N GLU A 169 -14.50 9.66 10.99
CA GLU A 169 -15.13 10.86 11.54
C GLU A 169 -16.08 10.53 12.70
N THR A 170 -16.95 9.54 12.50
CA THR A 170 -17.90 9.12 13.54
C THR A 170 -17.15 8.58 14.77
N ALA A 171 -16.19 7.68 14.54
CA ALA A 171 -15.44 7.05 15.61
C ALA A 171 -14.59 8.07 16.39
N TYR A 172 -13.85 8.93 15.69
CA TYR A 172 -13.00 9.96 16.30
C TYR A 172 -13.84 10.94 17.11
N ASN A 173 -14.90 11.51 16.54
CA ASN A 173 -15.76 12.47 17.24
C ASN A 173 -16.45 11.88 18.48
N SER A 174 -16.75 10.59 18.45
CA SER A 174 -17.36 9.90 19.60
C SER A 174 -16.36 9.56 20.71
N THR A 175 -15.06 9.60 20.44
CA THR A 175 -14.03 9.09 21.37
C THR A 175 -12.93 10.11 21.70
N LYS A 176 -12.84 11.24 21.00
CA LYS A 176 -11.76 12.23 21.16
C LYS A 176 -11.62 12.81 22.57
N ASP A 177 -12.70 12.81 23.35
CA ASP A 177 -12.74 13.34 24.72
C ASP A 177 -12.53 12.25 25.80
N ILE A 178 -12.37 10.99 25.38
CA ILE A 178 -12.04 9.88 26.28
C ILE A 178 -10.60 10.06 26.76
N LYS A 179 -10.40 10.17 28.06
CA LYS A 179 -9.06 10.26 28.65
C LYS A 179 -8.38 8.89 28.60
N GLU A 180 -7.20 8.82 28.01
CA GLU A 180 -6.33 7.67 28.15
C GLU A 180 -5.64 7.73 29.52
N ASN A 181 -5.78 6.68 30.31
CA ASN A 181 -4.93 6.43 31.46
C ASN A 181 -3.64 5.77 30.96
N VAL A 182 -2.71 6.58 30.46
CA VAL A 182 -1.36 6.10 30.14
C VAL A 182 -0.55 6.26 31.41
N TYR A 183 -0.12 5.15 31.98
CA TYR A 183 0.66 4.89 33.21
C TYR A 183 1.28 6.07 33.90
#